data_251c346bdb3eca40e05350e779799f8d
#
_entry.id   251c346bdb3eca40e05350e779799f8d
#
_cell.length_a   1.000
_cell.length_b   1.000
_cell.length_c   1.000
_cell.angle_alpha   90.00
_cell.angle_beta   90.00
_cell.angle_gamma   90.00
#
_symmetry.space_group_name_H-M   'P 1'
#
loop_
_entity.id
_entity.type
_entity.pdbx_description
1 polymer ?
#
loop_
_entity_poly.entity_id
_entity_poly.type
_entity_poly.pdbx_seq_one_letter_code
_entity_poly.pdbx_strand_id
1 'polypeptide(L)'
;MTAEEIFKTMQDLIAEQFAIDAEEITMDSSFVDDLGADSVDLVELVMAMVEEFDVGEIDEEDLAGLKTVRDCVQYLNHKINS
;
A
#
# COMPACT_ATOMS: atom_id res chain seq x y z
N MET A 1 10.26 -1.16 -11.73
CA MET A 1 10.39 -0.19 -10.61
C MET A 1 11.24 -0.78 -9.50
N THR A 2 12.02 0.03 -8.84
CA THR A 2 12.76 -0.40 -7.65
C THR A 2 11.82 -0.41 -6.44
N ALA A 3 12.22 -1.11 -5.38
CA ALA A 3 11.45 -1.11 -4.12
C ALA A 3 11.30 0.32 -3.57
N GLU A 4 12.33 1.13 -3.71
CA GLU A 4 12.31 2.53 -3.26
C GLU A 4 11.28 3.36 -4.02
N GLU A 5 11.19 3.17 -5.32
CA GLU A 5 10.18 3.84 -6.15
C GLU A 5 8.77 3.39 -5.78
N ILE A 6 8.60 2.10 -5.54
CA ILE A 6 7.31 1.54 -5.12
C ILE A 6 6.89 2.15 -3.78
N PHE A 7 7.83 2.24 -2.83
CA PHE A 7 7.56 2.84 -1.53
C PHE A 7 7.13 4.30 -1.66
N LYS A 8 7.84 5.07 -2.48
CA LYS A 8 7.50 6.48 -2.70
C LYS A 8 6.10 6.65 -3.27
N THR A 9 5.75 5.83 -4.25
CA THR A 9 4.42 5.87 -4.84
C THR A 9 3.36 5.49 -3.81
N MET A 10 3.65 4.47 -2.99
CA MET A 10 2.74 4.08 -1.90
C MET A 10 2.57 5.19 -0.88
N GLN A 11 3.64 5.90 -0.53
CA GLN A 11 3.53 7.04 0.38
C GLN A 11 2.56 8.09 -0.17
N ASP A 12 2.66 8.39 -1.47
CA ASP A 12 1.80 9.39 -2.09
C ASP A 12 0.33 8.94 -2.10
N LEU A 13 0.08 7.68 -2.41
CA LEU A 13 -1.28 7.14 -2.42
C LEU A 13 -1.90 7.18 -1.02
N ILE A 14 -1.14 6.77 -0.02
CA ILE A 14 -1.60 6.74 1.38
C ILE A 14 -1.81 8.16 1.90
N ALA A 15 -0.86 9.05 1.62
CA ALA A 15 -0.94 10.44 2.08
C ALA A 15 -2.20 11.11 1.53
N GLU A 16 -2.51 10.87 0.27
CA GLU A 16 -3.70 11.43 -0.36
C GLU A 16 -4.99 10.84 0.23
N GLN A 17 -5.04 9.53 0.37
CA GLN A 17 -6.24 8.86 0.87
C GLN A 17 -6.56 9.17 2.32
N PHE A 18 -5.55 9.22 3.17
CA PHE A 18 -5.72 9.46 4.60
C PHE A 18 -5.53 10.92 5.01
N ALA A 19 -5.22 11.79 4.06
CA ALA A 19 -5.00 13.22 4.29
C ALA A 19 -3.92 13.50 5.35
N ILE A 20 -2.80 12.78 5.24
CA ILE A 20 -1.63 12.96 6.11
C ILE A 20 -0.40 13.25 5.26
N ASP A 21 0.66 13.73 5.90
CA ASP A 21 1.92 14.02 5.20
C ASP A 21 2.64 12.72 4.83
N ALA A 22 3.14 12.67 3.60
CA ALA A 22 3.92 11.50 3.15
C ALA A 22 5.11 11.22 4.05
N GLU A 23 5.72 12.24 4.62
CA GLU A 23 6.86 12.12 5.52
C GLU A 23 6.56 11.34 6.79
N GLU A 24 5.29 11.29 7.21
CA GLU A 24 4.88 10.54 8.39
C GLU A 24 4.73 9.05 8.12
N ILE A 25 4.74 8.66 6.85
CA ILE A 25 4.54 7.27 6.43
C ILE A 25 5.91 6.60 6.28
N THR A 26 6.10 5.49 7.01
CA THR A 26 7.32 4.69 6.94
C THR A 26 6.98 3.27 6.53
N MET A 27 8.00 2.46 6.26
CA MET A 27 7.81 1.04 5.95
C MET A 27 7.14 0.28 7.09
N ASP A 28 7.34 0.73 8.32
CA ASP A 28 6.78 0.07 9.51
C ASP A 28 5.39 0.59 9.90
N SER A 29 4.87 1.58 9.18
CA SER A 29 3.53 2.11 9.46
C SER A 29 2.47 1.03 9.27
N SER A 30 1.66 0.81 10.31
CA SER A 30 0.54 -0.12 10.25
C SER A 30 -0.71 0.62 9.81
N PHE A 31 -1.45 0.03 8.88
CA PHE A 31 -2.67 0.68 8.37
C PHE A 31 -3.73 0.82 9.47
N VAL A 32 -3.89 -0.20 10.29
CA VAL A 32 -4.91 -0.18 11.35
C VAL A 32 -4.41 0.58 12.59
N ASP A 33 -3.21 0.25 13.06
CA ASP A 33 -2.71 0.79 14.33
C ASP A 33 -2.20 2.23 14.20
N ASP A 34 -1.51 2.54 13.12
CA ASP A 34 -0.88 3.87 12.95
C ASP A 34 -1.75 4.82 12.14
N LEU A 35 -2.47 4.33 11.15
CA LEU A 35 -3.26 5.16 10.26
C LEU A 35 -4.76 5.11 10.55
N GLY A 36 -5.19 4.21 11.43
CA GLY A 36 -6.59 4.08 11.80
C GLY A 36 -7.49 3.62 10.67
N ALA A 37 -6.95 2.87 9.72
CA ALA A 37 -7.70 2.39 8.57
C ALA A 37 -8.72 1.31 8.97
N ASP A 38 -9.91 1.39 8.40
CA ASP A 38 -10.90 0.32 8.52
C ASP A 38 -10.93 -0.51 7.22
N SER A 39 -11.86 -1.46 7.13
CA SER A 39 -11.97 -2.34 5.97
C SER A 39 -12.22 -1.57 4.68
N VAL A 40 -13.03 -0.53 4.74
CA VAL A 40 -13.37 0.29 3.56
C VAL A 40 -12.13 1.05 3.09
N ASP A 41 -11.38 1.62 4.01
CA ASP A 41 -10.16 2.35 3.68
C ASP A 41 -9.14 1.43 3.00
N LEU A 42 -9.00 0.20 3.51
CA LEU A 42 -8.07 -0.78 2.94
C LEU A 42 -8.50 -1.21 1.53
N VAL A 43 -9.79 -1.43 1.31
CA VAL A 43 -10.30 -1.78 -0.01
C VAL A 43 -10.04 -0.64 -1.01
N GLU A 44 -10.30 0.59 -0.61
CA GLU A 44 -10.05 1.75 -1.48
C GLU A 44 -8.57 1.90 -1.81
N LEU A 45 -7.70 1.68 -0.82
CA LEU A 45 -6.26 1.75 -1.03
C LEU A 45 -5.80 0.66 -2.01
N VAL A 46 -6.30 -0.55 -1.85
CA VAL A 46 -5.97 -1.67 -2.74
C VAL A 46 -6.40 -1.36 -4.17
N MET A 47 -7.59 -0.80 -4.35
CA MET A 47 -8.07 -0.41 -5.67
C MET A 47 -7.13 0.64 -6.30
N ALA A 48 -6.69 1.62 -5.52
CA ALA A 48 -5.75 2.62 -5.99
C ALA A 48 -4.40 2.00 -6.37
N MET A 49 -3.93 1.03 -5.59
CA MET A 49 -2.70 0.30 -5.88
C MET A 49 -2.79 -0.46 -7.20
N VAL A 50 -3.89 -1.15 -7.42
CA VAL A 50 -4.12 -1.92 -8.65
C VAL A 50 -4.09 -1.00 -9.86
N GLU A 51 -4.73 0.15 -9.78
CA GLU A 51 -4.73 1.11 -10.88
C GLU A 51 -3.37 1.74 -11.12
N GLU A 52 -2.70 2.16 -10.05
CA GLU A 52 -1.43 2.87 -10.16
C GLU A 52 -0.30 1.98 -10.65
N PHE A 53 -0.25 0.75 -10.16
CA PHE A 53 0.84 -0.18 -10.49
C PHE A 53 0.48 -1.18 -11.60
N ASP A 54 -0.78 -1.20 -12.02
CA ASP A 54 -1.26 -2.10 -13.08
C ASP A 54 -0.90 -3.57 -12.82
N VAL A 55 -1.17 -4.03 -11.60
CA VAL A 55 -0.81 -5.39 -11.17
C VAL A 55 -1.96 -6.39 -11.23
N GLY A 56 -3.12 -5.98 -11.70
CA GLY A 56 -4.30 -6.84 -11.75
C GLY A 56 -4.94 -7.00 -10.39
N GLU A 57 -5.87 -7.95 -10.26
CA GLU A 57 -6.59 -8.19 -9.03
C GLU A 57 -5.68 -8.73 -7.93
N ILE A 58 -5.97 -8.29 -6.71
CA ILE A 58 -5.29 -8.80 -5.50
C ILE A 58 -6.26 -9.73 -4.79
N ASP A 59 -5.85 -10.99 -4.56
CA ASP A 59 -6.67 -11.98 -3.88
C ASP A 59 -6.93 -11.61 -2.42
N GLU A 60 -8.06 -12.07 -1.87
CA GLU A 60 -8.39 -11.82 -0.47
C GLU A 60 -7.33 -12.34 0.50
N GLU A 61 -6.70 -13.46 0.17
CA GLU A 61 -5.61 -14.02 0.99
C GLU A 61 -4.42 -13.08 1.04
N ASP A 62 -4.05 -12.51 -0.10
CA ASP A 62 -2.96 -11.55 -0.19
C ASP A 62 -3.32 -10.27 0.55
N LEU A 63 -4.55 -9.81 0.38
CA LEU A 63 -5.05 -8.61 1.05
C LEU A 63 -4.98 -8.74 2.56
N ALA A 64 -5.32 -9.91 3.09
CA ALA A 64 -5.27 -10.16 4.53
C ALA A 64 -3.86 -10.06 5.11
N GLY A 65 -2.84 -10.28 4.27
CA GLY A 65 -1.44 -10.15 4.67
C GLY A 65 -0.86 -8.75 4.58
N LEU A 66 -1.61 -7.80 4.00
CA LEU A 66 -1.12 -6.43 3.79
C LEU A 66 -1.43 -5.56 5.02
N LYS A 67 -0.65 -5.72 6.07
CA LYS A 67 -0.87 -5.03 7.35
C LYS A 67 -0.05 -3.76 7.50
N THR A 68 1.14 -3.71 6.90
CA THR A 68 2.03 -2.56 6.96
C THR A 68 2.36 -2.07 5.56
N VAL A 69 2.95 -0.88 5.48
CA VAL A 69 3.42 -0.34 4.20
C VAL A 69 4.47 -1.27 3.59
N ARG A 70 5.35 -1.82 4.44
CA ARG A 70 6.37 -2.78 3.98
C ARG A 70 5.74 -3.99 3.28
N ASP A 71 4.67 -4.54 3.85
CA ASP A 71 3.96 -5.66 3.25
C ASP A 71 3.49 -5.33 1.83
N CYS A 72 2.94 -4.14 1.65
CA CYS A 72 2.47 -3.67 0.35
C CYS A 72 3.64 -3.52 -0.63
N VAL A 73 4.73 -2.91 -0.19
CA VAL A 73 5.90 -2.71 -1.04
C VAL A 73 6.49 -4.05 -1.48
N GLN A 74 6.61 -4.99 -0.55
CA GLN A 74 7.12 -6.33 -0.87
C GLN A 74 6.21 -7.06 -1.85
N TYR A 75 4.91 -7.00 -1.64
CA TYR A 75 3.93 -7.62 -2.51
C TYR A 75 4.02 -7.04 -3.92
N LEU A 76 4.01 -5.72 -4.04
CA LEU A 76 4.10 -5.04 -5.33
C LEU A 76 5.42 -5.31 -6.03
N ASN A 77 6.52 -5.29 -5.27
CA ASN A 77 7.84 -5.56 -5.83
C ASN A 77 7.89 -6.96 -6.44
N HIS A 78 7.31 -7.93 -5.75
CA HIS A 78 7.24 -9.30 -6.26
C HIS A 78 6.41 -9.39 -7.53
N LYS A 79 5.25 -8.72 -7.55
CA LYS A 79 4.35 -8.72 -8.72
C LYS A 79 4.95 -8.02 -9.93
N ILE A 80 5.63 -6.90 -9.72
CA ILE A 80 6.17 -6.08 -10.81
C ILE A 80 7.46 -6.66 -11.36
N ASN A 81 8.31 -7.18 -10.49
CA ASN A 81 9.66 -7.63 -10.84
C ASN A 81 9.85 -9.14 -10.89
N SER A 82 8.78 -9.90 -10.82
CA SER A 82 8.88 -11.38 -10.90
C SER A 82 8.86 -11.87 -12.33
#